data_f9a8f6229b5542c8aab75767a6043180
#
_entry.id   f9a8f6229b5542c8aab75767a6043180
#
_cell.length_a   1.000
_cell.length_b   1.000
_cell.length_c   1.000
_cell.angle_alpha   90.00
_cell.angle_beta   90.00
_cell.angle_gamma   90.00
#
_symmetry.space_group_name_H-M   'P 1'
#
loop_
_entity.id
_entity.type
_entity.pdbx_description
1 polymer ?
#
loop_
_entity_poly.entity_id
_entity_poly.type
_entity_poly.pdbx_seq_one_letter_code
_entity_poly.pdbx_strand_id
1 'polypeptide(L)'
;MPEAGKFPFRGSVIWLTPEQGGRTTGPPAPRPQWPYYAATAYVLPRTADTGLASFTLRNFDAGAWRSTAEGRWLAADAQGDQLVEPGSVIAVTEGVRVVAYFTVQHVADS
;
A
#
# COMPACT_ATOMS: atom_id res chain seq x y z
N MET A 1 -20.47 11.99 6.37
CA MET A 1 -19.82 10.82 6.58
C MET A 1 -18.56 10.69 5.84
N PRO A 2 -17.66 10.38 6.54
CA PRO A 2 -16.39 10.33 5.91
C PRO A 2 -16.38 9.39 4.73
N GLU A 3 -15.45 9.64 3.91
CA GLU A 3 -15.23 8.85 2.78
C GLU A 3 -14.40 7.67 3.15
N ALA A 4 -14.84 6.95 4.18
CA ALA A 4 -14.06 5.84 4.66
C ALA A 4 -13.75 4.86 3.55
N GLY A 5 -14.58 4.85 2.52
CA GLY A 5 -14.35 3.95 1.42
C GLY A 5 -13.53 4.50 0.29
N LYS A 6 -13.10 5.76 0.38
CA LYS A 6 -12.34 6.34 -0.72
C LYS A 6 -10.90 5.90 -0.74
N PHE A 7 -10.46 5.45 -1.91
CA PHE A 7 -9.08 5.03 -2.14
C PHE A 7 -8.60 5.76 -3.39
N PRO A 8 -7.89 6.87 -3.23
CA PRO A 8 -7.54 7.71 -4.37
C PRO A 8 -6.46 7.12 -5.28
N PHE A 9 -5.71 6.14 -4.80
CA PHE A 9 -4.61 5.61 -5.60
C PHE A 9 -5.01 4.30 -6.23
N ARG A 10 -4.73 4.16 -7.52
CA ARG A 10 -4.90 2.90 -8.25
C ARG A 10 -3.60 2.51 -8.86
N GLY A 11 -3.27 1.24 -8.82
CA GLY A 11 -2.04 0.78 -9.42
C GLY A 11 -1.86 -0.71 -9.32
N SER A 12 -0.60 -1.12 -9.30
CA SER A 12 -0.23 -2.52 -9.23
C SER A 12 0.57 -2.79 -7.98
N VAL A 13 0.27 -3.87 -7.30
CA VAL A 13 1.03 -4.30 -6.15
C VAL A 13 1.79 -5.57 -6.50
N ILE A 14 3.06 -5.63 -6.06
CA ILE A 14 3.89 -6.82 -6.17
C ILE A 14 4.33 -7.17 -4.76
N TRP A 15 4.01 -8.41 -4.34
CA TRP A 15 4.37 -8.89 -3.01
C TRP A 15 5.71 -9.59 -3.09
N LEU A 16 6.59 -9.31 -2.14
CA LEU A 16 7.90 -9.93 -2.10
C LEU A 16 7.80 -11.34 -1.53
N THR A 17 8.66 -12.23 -2.03
CA THR A 17 8.72 -13.59 -1.49
C THR A 17 9.42 -13.57 -0.14
N PRO A 18 9.25 -14.63 0.68
CA PRO A 18 10.00 -14.72 1.93
C PRO A 18 11.51 -14.62 1.72
N GLU A 19 12.02 -15.19 0.61
CA GLU A 19 13.44 -15.10 0.31
C GLU A 19 13.89 -13.68 0.02
N GLN A 20 12.98 -12.85 -0.44
CA GLN A 20 13.26 -11.44 -0.71
C GLN A 20 13.04 -10.56 0.52
N GLY A 21 12.71 -11.17 1.64
CA GLY A 21 12.43 -10.42 2.86
C GLY A 21 10.96 -10.10 3.04
N GLY A 22 10.09 -10.63 2.21
CA GLY A 22 8.66 -10.38 2.30
C GLY A 22 7.97 -11.16 3.40
N ARG A 23 6.63 -11.17 3.34
CA ARG A 23 5.82 -11.87 4.34
C ARG A 23 6.12 -13.37 4.31
N THR A 24 6.27 -13.95 5.49
CA THR A 24 6.60 -15.38 5.56
C THR A 24 5.45 -16.26 5.09
N THR A 25 4.22 -15.77 5.14
CA THR A 25 3.04 -16.51 4.71
C THR A 25 2.60 -16.16 3.29
N GLY A 26 3.39 -15.35 2.58
CA GLY A 26 3.07 -14.97 1.21
C GLY A 26 2.08 -13.82 1.13
N PRO A 27 1.51 -13.58 -0.06
CA PRO A 27 0.57 -12.47 -0.24
C PRO A 27 -0.64 -12.61 0.67
N PRO A 28 -1.19 -11.50 1.17
CA PRO A 28 -2.33 -11.58 2.07
C PRO A 28 -3.58 -12.05 1.35
N ALA A 29 -4.48 -12.65 2.12
CA ALA A 29 -5.77 -13.09 1.63
C ALA A 29 -6.84 -12.56 2.59
N PRO A 30 -7.29 -11.32 2.39
CA PRO A 30 -8.23 -10.70 3.30
C PRO A 30 -9.55 -11.46 3.35
N ARG A 31 -10.21 -11.40 4.49
CA ARG A 31 -11.52 -12.04 4.67
C ARG A 31 -12.61 -11.15 4.12
N PRO A 32 -13.75 -11.73 3.73
CA PRO A 32 -14.86 -10.90 3.27
C PRO A 32 -15.32 -9.85 4.29
N GLN A 33 -15.21 -10.16 5.58
CA GLN A 33 -15.60 -9.21 6.61
C GLN A 33 -14.66 -8.04 6.72
N TRP A 34 -13.41 -8.21 6.29
CA TRP A 34 -12.41 -7.17 6.34
C TRP A 34 -11.54 -7.27 5.09
N PRO A 35 -12.03 -6.72 3.96
CA PRO A 35 -11.37 -6.92 2.67
C PRO A 35 -10.21 -5.95 2.44
N TYR A 36 -9.48 -5.62 3.48
CA TYR A 36 -8.39 -4.65 3.43
C TYR A 36 -7.12 -5.26 3.95
N TYR A 37 -6.00 -4.70 3.50
CA TYR A 37 -4.71 -4.99 4.08
C TYR A 37 -4.15 -3.66 4.60
N ALA A 38 -3.96 -3.57 5.91
CA ALA A 38 -3.46 -2.36 6.55
C ALA A 38 -2.03 -2.56 6.99
N ALA A 39 -1.19 -1.58 6.74
CA ALA A 39 0.23 -1.66 7.05
C ALA A 39 0.77 -0.25 7.18
N THR A 40 2.10 -0.13 7.20
CA THR A 40 2.76 1.14 7.07
C THR A 40 3.44 1.22 5.70
N ALA A 41 3.77 2.42 5.26
CA ALA A 41 4.34 2.59 3.94
C ALA A 41 5.04 3.94 3.83
N TYR A 42 5.89 4.06 2.82
CA TYR A 42 6.50 5.34 2.48
C TYR A 42 6.69 5.41 0.97
N VAL A 43 6.76 6.63 0.45
CA VAL A 43 6.91 6.86 -0.98
C VAL A 43 8.40 6.95 -1.29
N LEU A 44 8.89 6.10 -2.19
CA LEU A 44 10.30 6.18 -2.60
C LEU A 44 10.56 7.53 -3.27
N PRO A 45 11.73 8.10 -3.10
CA PRO A 45 12.93 7.57 -2.48
C PRO A 45 13.03 7.81 -0.96
N ARG A 46 11.95 8.20 -0.30
CA ARG A 46 11.98 8.31 1.15
C ARG A 46 12.28 6.96 1.76
N THR A 47 12.61 6.97 3.05
CA THR A 47 12.92 5.75 3.79
C THR A 47 11.98 5.64 4.97
N ALA A 48 12.02 4.49 5.64
CA ALA A 48 11.19 4.27 6.83
C ALA A 48 11.46 5.32 7.90
N ASP A 49 12.68 5.85 7.95
CA ASP A 49 13.03 6.84 8.98
C ASP A 49 12.38 8.19 8.73
N THR A 50 12.02 8.50 7.50
CA THR A 50 11.59 9.86 7.16
C THR A 50 10.17 9.93 6.62
N GLY A 51 9.52 8.82 6.35
CA GLY A 51 8.23 8.90 5.69
C GLY A 51 7.20 7.83 6.06
N LEU A 52 7.44 7.05 7.10
CA LEU A 52 6.56 5.94 7.41
C LEU A 52 5.21 6.43 7.92
N ALA A 53 4.13 5.97 7.31
CA ALA A 53 2.77 6.33 7.70
C ALA A 53 1.85 5.15 7.42
N SER A 54 0.68 5.15 8.08
CA SER A 54 -0.28 4.05 7.91
C SER A 54 -0.93 4.10 6.54
N PHE A 55 -1.03 2.94 5.90
CA PHE A 55 -1.48 2.80 4.53
C PHE A 55 -2.37 1.58 4.41
N THR A 56 -3.39 1.66 3.58
CA THR A 56 -4.34 0.57 3.39
C THR A 56 -4.49 0.24 1.91
N LEU A 57 -4.49 -1.05 1.60
CA LEU A 57 -4.75 -1.56 0.25
C LEU A 57 -6.07 -2.32 0.23
N ARG A 58 -6.75 -2.29 -0.90
CA ARG A 58 -7.95 -3.10 -1.12
C ARG A 58 -8.05 -3.48 -2.59
N ASN A 59 -8.97 -4.38 -2.88
CA ASN A 59 -9.29 -4.82 -4.25
C ASN A 59 -8.09 -5.42 -4.97
N PHE A 60 -7.21 -6.09 -4.21
CA PHE A 60 -6.15 -6.88 -4.80
C PHE A 60 -6.57 -8.34 -4.79
N ASP A 61 -5.96 -9.12 -5.67
CA ASP A 61 -6.28 -10.55 -5.77
C ASP A 61 -5.69 -11.29 -4.59
N ALA A 62 -6.54 -11.93 -3.80
CA ALA A 62 -6.12 -12.64 -2.61
C ALA A 62 -5.12 -13.73 -2.96
N GLY A 63 -3.99 -13.74 -2.27
CA GLY A 63 -2.96 -14.75 -2.47
C GLY A 63 -2.14 -14.61 -3.73
N ALA A 64 -2.40 -13.62 -4.56
CA ALA A 64 -1.64 -13.44 -5.78
C ALA A 64 -0.38 -12.62 -5.52
N TRP A 65 0.73 -12.99 -6.16
CA TRP A 65 1.99 -12.29 -6.00
C TRP A 65 1.99 -10.93 -6.67
N ARG A 66 1.15 -10.74 -7.67
CA ARG A 66 1.02 -9.49 -8.40
C ARG A 66 -0.43 -9.30 -8.77
N SER A 67 -0.95 -8.09 -8.55
CA SER A 67 -2.31 -7.77 -8.97
C SER A 67 -2.48 -6.27 -9.04
N THR A 68 -3.62 -5.83 -9.59
CA THR A 68 -4.04 -4.45 -9.41
C THR A 68 -4.52 -4.26 -7.98
N ALA A 69 -4.53 -3.01 -7.54
CA ALA A 69 -4.96 -2.69 -6.19
C ALA A 69 -5.33 -1.22 -6.10
N GLU A 70 -6.02 -0.88 -5.01
CA GLU A 70 -6.30 0.50 -4.66
C GLU A 70 -5.68 0.79 -3.30
N GLY A 71 -5.21 2.00 -3.09
CA GLY A 71 -4.55 2.36 -1.86
C GLY A 71 -4.93 3.72 -1.33
N ARG A 72 -4.71 3.91 -0.04
CA ARG A 72 -4.89 5.22 0.59
C ARG A 72 -4.09 5.33 1.87
N TRP A 73 -3.73 6.56 2.22
CA TRP A 73 -3.20 6.84 3.54
C TRP A 73 -4.35 6.76 4.54
N LEU A 74 -4.09 6.19 5.71
CA LEU A 74 -5.13 6.05 6.70
C LEU A 74 -5.54 7.39 7.28
N ALA A 75 -4.57 8.28 7.53
CA ALA A 75 -4.84 9.60 8.05
C ALA A 75 -4.52 10.64 7.00
N ALA A 76 -5.39 11.63 6.85
CA ALA A 76 -5.24 12.62 5.79
C ALA A 76 -3.93 13.39 5.92
N ASP A 77 -3.53 13.75 7.13
CA ASP A 77 -2.30 14.53 7.31
C ASP A 77 -1.05 13.68 7.17
N ALA A 78 -1.20 12.37 7.15
CA ALA A 78 -0.03 11.51 6.98
C ALA A 78 0.62 11.67 5.61
N GLN A 79 -0.12 12.18 4.64
CA GLN A 79 0.42 12.35 3.29
C GLN A 79 1.00 13.73 3.05
N GLY A 80 1.04 14.57 4.08
CA GLY A 80 1.48 15.95 3.90
C GLY A 80 2.86 16.07 3.29
N ASP A 81 3.77 15.20 3.69
CA ASP A 81 5.13 15.23 3.20
C ASP A 81 5.42 14.21 2.11
N GLN A 82 4.43 13.44 1.71
CA GLN A 82 4.64 12.36 0.74
C GLN A 82 3.75 12.57 -0.46
N LEU A 83 4.27 13.30 -1.42
CA LEU A 83 3.55 13.56 -2.65
C LEU A 83 3.44 12.27 -3.46
N VAL A 84 2.21 11.90 -3.82
CA VAL A 84 1.93 10.72 -4.63
C VAL A 84 1.37 11.17 -5.96
N GLU A 85 1.96 10.67 -7.02
CA GLU A 85 1.52 11.00 -8.38
C GLU A 85 1.67 9.74 -9.24
N PRO A 86 1.11 9.74 -10.44
CA PRO A 86 1.29 8.60 -11.33
C PRO A 86 2.78 8.31 -11.53
N GLY A 87 3.16 7.07 -11.37
CA GLY A 87 4.56 6.66 -11.43
C GLY A 87 5.22 6.52 -10.07
N SER A 88 4.61 7.07 -9.01
CA SER A 88 5.17 6.91 -7.67
C SER A 88 5.17 5.44 -7.26
N VAL A 89 6.22 5.04 -6.55
CA VAL A 89 6.31 3.70 -5.98
C VAL A 89 6.25 3.82 -4.48
N ILE A 90 5.32 3.10 -3.88
CA ILE A 90 5.11 3.10 -2.44
C ILE A 90 5.61 1.78 -1.89
N ALA A 91 6.57 1.87 -0.96
CA ALA A 91 7.09 0.69 -0.28
C ALA A 91 6.18 0.37 0.90
N VAL A 92 5.57 -0.80 0.88
CA VAL A 92 4.63 -1.25 1.92
C VAL A 92 5.42 -2.09 2.90
N THR A 93 5.26 -1.80 4.20
CA THR A 93 6.09 -2.44 5.22
C THR A 93 5.26 -3.08 6.31
N GLU A 94 5.85 -4.12 6.92
CA GLU A 94 5.37 -4.68 8.17
C GLU A 94 6.53 -4.51 9.15
N GLY A 95 6.36 -3.63 10.12
CA GLY A 95 7.48 -3.18 10.92
C GLY A 95 8.43 -2.39 10.04
N VAL A 96 9.70 -2.76 10.05
CA VAL A 96 10.70 -2.09 9.20
C VAL A 96 10.97 -2.86 7.92
N ARG A 97 10.28 -3.98 7.73
CA ARG A 97 10.53 -4.86 6.58
C ARG A 97 9.62 -4.48 5.42
N VAL A 98 10.22 -4.26 4.26
CA VAL A 98 9.43 -4.05 3.05
C VAL A 98 8.85 -5.39 2.62
N VAL A 99 7.53 -5.45 2.44
CA VAL A 99 6.86 -6.68 2.04
C VAL A 99 6.23 -6.58 0.66
N ALA A 100 6.08 -5.36 0.13
CA ALA A 100 5.48 -5.17 -1.19
C ALA A 100 5.84 -3.81 -1.75
N TYR A 101 5.68 -3.67 -3.06
CA TYR A 101 5.77 -2.39 -3.74
C TYR A 101 4.47 -2.15 -4.48
N PHE A 102 3.91 -0.98 -4.26
CA PHE A 102 2.68 -0.55 -4.94
C PHE A 102 3.03 0.60 -5.88
N THR A 103 2.91 0.35 -7.18
CA THR A 103 3.21 1.37 -8.19
C THR A 103 1.92 2.07 -8.55
N VAL A 104 1.87 3.36 -8.32
CA VAL A 104 0.67 4.16 -8.56
C VAL A 104 0.57 4.46 -10.05
N GLN A 105 -0.57 4.18 -10.64
CA GLN A 105 -0.83 4.44 -12.04
C GLN A 105 -1.80 5.59 -12.22
N HIS A 106 -2.68 5.79 -11.23
CA HIS A 106 -3.70 6.81 -11.31
C HIS A 106 -3.98 7.38 -9.92
N VAL A 107 -4.12 8.68 -9.83
CA VAL A 107 -4.50 9.36 -8.59
C VAL A 107 -5.81 10.08 -8.86
N ALA A 108 -6.84 9.73 -8.11
CA ALA A 108 -8.14 10.34 -8.29
C ALA A 108 -8.15 11.74 -7.66
N ASP A 109 -8.79 12.66 -8.33
CA ASP A 109 -9.03 13.96 -7.74
C ASP A 109 -10.05 13.83 -6.63
N SER A 110 -9.81 14.50 -5.53
CA SER A 110 -10.72 14.41 -4.41
C SER A 110 -11.95 15.30 -4.58
#